data_c54f0d1c92785bac44e82dd74c28a022
#
_entry.id   c54f0d1c92785bac44e82dd74c28a022
#
_cell.length_a   1.000
_cell.length_b   1.000
_cell.length_c   1.000
_cell.angle_alpha   90.00
_cell.angle_beta   90.00
_cell.angle_gamma   90.00
#
_symmetry.space_group_name_H-M   'P 1'
#
loop_
_entity.id
_entity.type
_entity.pdbx_description
1 polymer ?
#
loop_
_entity_poly.entity_id
_entity_poly.type
_entity_poly.pdbx_seq_one_letter_code
_entity_poly.pdbx_strand_id
1 'polypeptide(L)'
;RVALARMLLQAKPLVLLDEPFSALGPALRDEMLDLVADLMTETGATLLMVSHNPEDAKRITQSVVLVGDGVAHAPVETGEIFANPPAALRAYLG
;
A
#
# COMPACT_ATOMS: atom_id res chain seq x y z
N ARG A 1 -19.02 3.45 2.00
CA ARG A 1 -18.58 4.77 2.48
C ARG A 1 -18.95 5.03 3.92
N VAL A 2 -20.16 4.63 4.33
CA VAL A 2 -20.57 4.80 5.72
C VAL A 2 -19.70 4.00 6.66
N ALA A 3 -19.33 2.78 6.26
CA ALA A 3 -18.43 1.94 7.07
C ALA A 3 -17.06 2.58 7.23
N LEU A 4 -16.53 3.21 6.18
CA LEU A 4 -15.25 3.88 6.23
C LEU A 4 -15.32 5.11 7.15
N ALA A 5 -16.37 5.91 7.02
CA ALA A 5 -16.57 7.07 7.88
C ALA A 5 -16.67 6.66 9.36
N ARG A 6 -17.34 5.54 9.62
CA ARG A 6 -17.47 5.01 10.97
C ARG A 6 -16.12 4.59 11.55
N MET A 7 -15.26 3.99 10.71
CA MET A 7 -13.92 3.62 11.13
C MET A 7 -13.09 4.86 11.49
N LEU A 8 -13.23 5.94 10.72
CA LEU A 8 -12.51 7.18 10.98
C LEU A 8 -12.94 7.84 12.29
N LEU A 9 -14.20 7.64 12.68
CA LEU A 9 -14.73 8.19 13.93
C LEU A 9 -14.37 7.34 15.14
N GLN A 10 -13.90 6.13 14.93
CA GLN A 10 -13.44 5.25 16.01
C GLN A 10 -11.97 5.51 16.33
N ALA A 11 -11.38 4.70 17.19
CA ALA A 11 -10.09 4.99 17.83
C ALA A 11 -8.91 5.18 16.87
N LYS A 12 -8.98 4.60 15.64
CA LYS A 12 -7.84 4.65 14.71
C LYS A 12 -8.26 5.22 13.36
N PRO A 13 -7.67 6.34 12.94
CA PRO A 13 -7.96 6.86 11.61
C PRO A 13 -7.46 5.90 10.53
N LEU A 14 -8.23 5.81 9.45
CA LEU A 14 -7.87 5.05 8.26
C LEU A 14 -7.73 6.02 7.09
N VAL A 15 -6.59 5.95 6.42
CA VAL A 15 -6.32 6.77 5.24
C VAL A 15 -6.34 5.86 4.01
N LEU A 16 -7.12 6.22 3.01
CA LEU A 16 -7.21 5.49 1.77
C LEU A 16 -6.65 6.34 0.63
N LEU A 17 -5.62 5.82 -0.03
CA LEU A 17 -4.99 6.46 -1.18
C LEU A 17 -5.06 5.53 -2.39
N ASP A 18 -5.45 6.07 -3.53
CA ASP A 18 -5.57 5.32 -4.78
C ASP A 18 -4.61 5.92 -5.80
N GLU A 19 -3.52 5.21 -6.06
CA GLU A 19 -2.49 5.64 -7.02
C GLU A 19 -2.04 7.09 -6.79
N PRO A 20 -1.71 7.48 -5.55
CA PRO A 20 -1.58 8.91 -5.22
C PRO A 20 -0.42 9.60 -5.92
N PHE A 21 0.63 8.85 -6.28
CA PHE A 21 1.85 9.46 -6.79
C PHE A 21 2.26 8.91 -8.16
N SER A 22 1.33 8.33 -8.89
CA SER A 22 1.62 7.68 -10.16
C SER A 22 2.13 8.64 -11.23
N ALA A 23 1.75 9.92 -11.16
CA ALA A 23 2.18 10.93 -12.12
C ALA A 23 3.52 11.58 -11.79
N LEU A 24 4.12 11.25 -10.65
CA LEU A 24 5.37 11.85 -10.20
C LEU A 24 6.59 11.09 -10.71
N GLY A 25 7.69 11.81 -10.88
CA GLY A 25 8.97 11.17 -11.16
C GLY A 25 9.48 10.39 -9.95
N PRO A 26 10.46 9.47 -10.16
CA PRO A 26 10.89 8.56 -9.10
C PRO A 26 11.36 9.25 -7.82
N ALA A 27 12.15 10.30 -7.94
CA ALA A 27 12.70 10.98 -6.75
C ALA A 27 11.60 11.65 -5.93
N LEU A 28 10.67 12.34 -6.60
CA LEU A 28 9.59 13.02 -5.90
C LEU A 28 8.60 12.03 -5.33
N ARG A 29 8.35 10.92 -6.04
CA ARG A 29 7.48 9.86 -5.50
C ARG A 29 8.06 9.29 -4.22
N ASP A 30 9.36 9.02 -4.18
CA ASP A 30 10.02 8.49 -2.99
C ASP A 30 9.89 9.46 -1.81
N GLU A 31 10.07 10.76 -2.05
CA GLU A 31 9.90 11.77 -1.02
C GLU A 31 8.47 11.79 -0.47
N MET A 32 7.48 11.70 -1.36
CA MET A 32 6.08 11.69 -0.96
C MET A 32 5.72 10.43 -0.18
N LEU A 33 6.23 9.28 -0.60
CA LEU A 33 6.01 8.03 0.12
C LEU A 33 6.60 8.08 1.53
N ASP A 34 7.81 8.63 1.66
CA ASP A 34 8.43 8.77 2.98
C ASP A 34 7.65 9.73 3.87
N LEU A 35 7.13 10.82 3.29
CA LEU A 35 6.30 11.76 4.03
C LEU A 35 5.01 11.09 4.53
N VAL A 36 4.37 10.30 3.68
CA VAL A 36 3.17 9.57 4.06
C VAL A 36 3.48 8.59 5.19
N ALA A 37 4.59 7.84 5.08
CA ALA A 37 4.99 6.90 6.12
C ALA A 37 5.22 7.60 7.46
N ASP A 38 5.86 8.74 7.45
CA ASP A 38 6.12 9.54 8.66
C ASP A 38 4.81 10.02 9.28
N LEU A 39 3.89 10.52 8.46
CA LEU A 39 2.58 10.97 8.95
C LEU A 39 1.78 9.82 9.56
N MET A 40 1.82 8.63 8.96
CA MET A 40 1.13 7.47 9.50
C MET A 40 1.72 7.07 10.85
N THR A 41 3.04 7.13 10.97
CA THR A 41 3.71 6.83 12.24
C THR A 41 3.34 7.85 13.31
N GLU A 42 3.34 9.13 12.99
CA GLU A 42 3.01 10.20 13.92
C GLU A 42 1.57 10.13 14.41
N THR A 43 0.65 9.86 13.51
CA THR A 43 -0.78 9.90 13.83
C THR A 43 -1.32 8.57 14.34
N GLY A 44 -0.57 7.48 14.18
CA GLY A 44 -1.05 6.15 14.49
C GLY A 44 -2.13 5.66 13.52
N ALA A 45 -2.26 6.32 12.38
CA ALA A 45 -3.25 5.97 11.37
C ALA A 45 -2.88 4.68 10.63
N THR A 46 -3.89 4.03 10.08
CA THR A 46 -3.70 2.90 9.17
C THR A 46 -3.81 3.41 7.73
N LEU A 47 -2.88 3.00 6.90
CA LEU A 47 -2.87 3.37 5.48
C LEU A 47 -3.27 2.18 4.63
N LEU A 48 -4.24 2.40 3.75
CA LEU A 48 -4.56 1.47 2.67
C LEU A 48 -4.29 2.18 1.36
N MET A 49 -3.34 1.66 0.57
CA MET A 49 -2.93 2.29 -0.67
C MET A 49 -3.04 1.33 -1.83
N VAL A 50 -3.64 1.80 -2.92
CA VAL A 50 -3.69 1.05 -4.18
C VAL A 50 -2.54 1.55 -5.05
N SER A 51 -1.71 0.65 -5.54
CA SER A 51 -0.57 0.99 -6.39
C SER A 51 -0.28 -0.13 -7.37
N HIS A 52 0.16 0.26 -8.57
CA HIS A 52 0.66 -0.68 -9.58
C HIS A 52 2.19 -0.79 -9.53
N ASN A 53 2.83 -0.07 -8.62
CA ASN A 53 4.28 -0.06 -8.52
C ASN A 53 4.73 -0.84 -7.28
N PRO A 54 5.37 -2.01 -7.46
CA PRO A 54 5.84 -2.82 -6.33
C PRO A 54 6.81 -2.10 -5.41
N GLU A 55 7.56 -1.14 -5.93
CA GLU A 55 8.51 -0.39 -5.11
C GLU A 55 7.81 0.45 -4.04
N ASP A 56 6.59 0.93 -4.32
CA ASP A 56 5.81 1.65 -3.33
C ASP A 56 5.53 0.76 -2.11
N ALA A 57 5.13 -0.48 -2.36
CA ALA A 57 4.86 -1.43 -1.29
C ALA A 57 6.13 -1.75 -0.49
N LYS A 58 7.23 -2.00 -1.19
CA LYS A 58 8.50 -2.31 -0.52
C LYS A 58 8.96 -1.19 0.39
N ARG A 59 8.67 0.05 0.00
CA ARG A 59 9.17 1.23 0.69
C ARG A 59 8.41 1.55 1.97
N ILE A 60 7.08 1.44 1.95
CA ILE A 60 6.27 1.98 3.05
C ILE A 60 5.26 1.01 3.67
N THR A 61 5.14 -0.21 3.18
CA THR A 61 4.11 -1.11 3.70
C THR A 61 4.70 -2.31 4.43
N GLN A 62 3.90 -2.83 5.37
CA GLN A 62 4.23 -4.04 6.13
C GLN A 62 3.55 -5.27 5.54
N SER A 63 2.42 -5.07 4.85
CA SER A 63 1.63 -6.14 4.26
C SER A 63 1.16 -5.74 2.88
N VAL A 64 1.00 -6.74 2.02
CA VAL A 64 0.55 -6.55 0.65
C VAL A 64 -0.61 -7.50 0.37
N VAL A 65 -1.64 -6.98 -0.29
CA VAL A 65 -2.71 -7.78 -0.85
C VAL A 65 -2.55 -7.75 -2.36
N LEU A 66 -2.27 -8.89 -2.95
CA LEU A 66 -2.14 -9.01 -4.39
C LEU A 66 -3.52 -9.17 -5.01
N VAL A 67 -3.84 -8.34 -6.01
CA VAL A 67 -5.08 -8.44 -6.77
C VAL A 67 -4.73 -8.80 -8.20
N GLY A 68 -5.26 -9.92 -8.67
CA GLY A 68 -5.02 -10.37 -10.04
C GLY A 68 -6.07 -11.38 -10.45
N ASP A 69 -6.33 -11.45 -11.74
CA ASP A 69 -7.32 -12.37 -12.32
C ASP A 69 -8.69 -12.27 -11.65
N GLY A 70 -9.06 -11.06 -11.23
CA GLY A 70 -10.34 -10.82 -10.57
C GLY A 70 -10.40 -11.28 -9.12
N VAL A 71 -9.27 -11.63 -8.53
CA VAL A 71 -9.19 -12.16 -7.15
C VAL A 71 -8.27 -11.31 -6.31
N ALA A 72 -8.72 -11.01 -5.08
CA ALA A 72 -7.86 -10.43 -4.06
C ALA A 72 -7.34 -11.56 -3.18
N HIS A 73 -6.01 -11.70 -3.13
CA HIS A 73 -5.38 -12.74 -2.33
C HIS A 73 -5.29 -12.33 -0.87
N ALA A 74 -5.03 -13.31 0.01
CA ALA A 74 -4.85 -13.02 1.42
C ALA A 74 -3.65 -12.09 1.64
N PRO A 75 -3.68 -11.22 2.68
CA PRO A 75 -2.53 -10.36 2.98
C PRO A 75 -1.28 -11.17 3.31
N VAL A 76 -0.15 -10.72 2.82
CA VAL A 76 1.15 -11.34 3.07
C VAL A 76 2.13 -10.25 3.49
N GLU A 77 3.03 -10.58 4.40
CA GLU A 77 4.08 -9.65 4.79
C GLU A 77 4.89 -9.22 3.56
N THR A 78 5.17 -7.93 3.48
CA THR A 78 5.84 -7.34 2.31
C THR A 78 7.19 -8.00 2.01
N GLY A 79 8.03 -8.18 3.02
CA GLY A 79 9.32 -8.82 2.82
C GLY A 79 9.19 -10.24 2.29
N GLU A 80 8.24 -10.99 2.79
CA GLU A 80 8.01 -12.37 2.38
C GLU A 80 7.49 -12.48 0.95
N ILE A 81 6.51 -11.64 0.57
CA ILE A 81 5.91 -11.72 -0.76
C ILE A 81 6.92 -11.38 -1.86
N PHE A 82 7.86 -10.48 -1.59
CA PHE A 82 8.88 -10.12 -2.56
C PHE A 82 10.08 -11.06 -2.54
N ALA A 83 10.32 -11.75 -1.43
CA ALA A 83 11.35 -12.78 -1.36
C ALA A 83 10.93 -14.06 -2.10
N ASN A 84 9.64 -14.41 -1.99
CA ASN A 84 9.06 -15.60 -2.62
C ASN A 84 7.77 -15.21 -3.34
N PRO A 85 7.84 -14.47 -4.45
CA PRO A 85 6.65 -13.96 -5.10
C PRO A 85 5.80 -15.09 -5.68
N PRO A 86 4.46 -15.04 -5.48
CA PRO A 86 3.56 -15.97 -6.15
C PRO A 86 3.59 -15.77 -7.67
N ALA A 87 3.09 -16.74 -8.41
CA ALA A 87 3.18 -16.74 -9.88
C ALA A 87 2.61 -15.46 -10.50
N ALA A 88 1.46 -14.97 -10.00
CA ALA A 88 0.84 -13.76 -10.52
C ALA A 88 1.71 -12.52 -10.32
N LEU A 89 2.35 -12.41 -9.17
CA LEU A 89 3.26 -11.29 -8.90
C LEU A 89 4.55 -11.43 -9.69
N ARG A 90 5.06 -12.64 -9.83
CA ARG A 90 6.27 -12.90 -10.60
C ARG A 90 6.09 -12.50 -12.07
N ALA A 91 4.94 -12.79 -12.64
CA ALA A 91 4.61 -12.37 -14.00
C ALA A 91 4.58 -10.85 -14.13
N TYR A 92 4.09 -10.16 -13.10
CA TYR A 92 4.04 -8.70 -13.07
C TYR A 92 5.42 -8.07 -12.91
N LEU A 93 6.26 -8.67 -12.09
CA LEU A 93 7.61 -8.16 -11.84
C LEU A 93 8.56 -8.38 -13.03
N GLY A 94 8.24 -9.31 -13.89
CA GLY A 94 9.08 -9.67 -15.03
C GLY A 94 10.03 -10.77 -14.65
#